data_f37519d941ec18e7f629bbeeac85473d
#
_entry.id   f37519d941ec18e7f629bbeeac85473d
#
_cell.length_a   1.000
_cell.length_b   1.000
_cell.length_c   1.000
_cell.angle_alpha   90.00
_cell.angle_beta   90.00
_cell.angle_gamma   90.00
#
_symmetry.space_group_name_H-M   'P 1'
#
loop_
_entity.id
_entity.type
_entity.pdbx_description
1 polymer ?
#
loop_
_entity_poly.entity_id
_entity_poly.type
_entity_poly.pdbx_seq_one_letter_code
_entity_poly.pdbx_strand_id
1 'polypeptide(L)'
;MLQEALTLQAHCPFFAPMIAFLFGSAIGSFINVAVYRLPIMLTRDWQQQSLEILADATGKNSLIAALAKLLPNHEIPFNLVMPNSTCPLCNVGIKPWHNIPIVGYFLLKGRCANCRQTISRRYPLVEAATAILTAVVIVILGPNLHGLAGCFLLWSLIALTLIDYDTQLLPDDITMPFLWVGLVINYFGVITSFENAFWGACMGYMSLWTVFQLFKLITGKEGMGYGDFKMLAMLGAWLGVETVPLIIVLSSFAGAAVGGAMIMLGRDKAKPIKFGPFLAVAGLVALLWGNELIDMYLIFSFDA
;
A
#
# COMPACT_ATOMS: atom_id res chain seq x y z
N MET A 1 -11.82 30.77 9.62
CA MET A 1 -11.53 29.63 8.76
C MET A 1 -11.93 28.28 9.37
N LEU A 2 -11.41 27.86 10.55
CA LEU A 2 -11.83 26.57 11.16
C LEU A 2 -13.31 26.55 11.59
N GLN A 3 -13.80 27.63 12.19
CA GLN A 3 -15.22 27.80 12.56
C GLN A 3 -16.14 27.87 11.33
N GLU A 4 -15.72 28.53 10.27
CA GLU A 4 -16.46 28.58 9.00
C GLU A 4 -16.52 27.18 8.32
N ALA A 5 -15.45 26.41 8.37
CA ALA A 5 -15.44 25.04 7.87
C ALA A 5 -16.40 24.12 8.67
N LEU A 6 -16.47 24.29 10.00
CA LEU A 6 -17.40 23.58 10.87
C LEU A 6 -18.86 23.99 10.62
N THR A 7 -19.14 25.28 10.36
CA THR A 7 -20.48 25.75 10.00
C THR A 7 -20.89 25.27 8.61
N LEU A 8 -19.99 25.24 7.63
CA LEU A 8 -20.24 24.69 6.29
C LEU A 8 -20.55 23.19 6.37
N GLN A 9 -19.88 22.44 7.23
CA GLN A 9 -20.14 21.01 7.44
C GLN A 9 -21.53 20.76 8.07
N ALA A 10 -21.98 21.64 8.98
CA ALA A 10 -23.33 21.57 9.56
C ALA A 10 -24.44 21.85 8.53
N HIS A 11 -24.16 22.70 7.54
CA HIS A 11 -25.12 23.04 6.48
C HIS A 11 -25.03 22.16 5.23
N CYS A 12 -23.87 21.52 4.99
CA CYS A 12 -23.65 20.67 3.83
C CYS A 12 -22.86 19.42 4.22
N PRO A 13 -23.50 18.37 4.78
CA PRO A 13 -22.79 17.17 5.26
C PRO A 13 -22.03 16.41 4.16
N PHE A 14 -22.38 16.60 2.90
CA PHE A 14 -21.71 15.98 1.76
C PHE A 14 -20.47 16.73 1.26
N PHE A 15 -20.20 17.93 1.76
CA PHE A 15 -19.11 18.77 1.24
C PHE A 15 -17.72 18.16 1.52
N ALA A 16 -17.46 17.75 2.75
CA ALA A 16 -16.18 17.14 3.12
C ALA A 16 -15.93 15.80 2.40
N PRO A 17 -16.89 14.85 2.36
CA PRO A 17 -16.74 13.61 1.57
C PRO A 17 -16.53 13.85 0.07
N MET A 18 -17.18 14.87 -0.51
CA MET A 18 -17.01 15.22 -1.93
C MET A 18 -15.58 15.72 -2.21
N ILE A 19 -15.05 16.59 -1.37
CA ILE A 19 -13.65 17.04 -1.48
C ILE A 19 -12.70 15.85 -1.31
N ALA A 20 -12.95 15.00 -0.31
CA ALA A 20 -12.17 13.78 -0.07
C ALA A 20 -12.19 12.85 -1.29
N PHE A 21 -13.34 12.69 -1.94
CA PHE A 21 -13.47 11.92 -3.18
C PHE A 21 -12.62 12.50 -4.31
N LEU A 22 -12.72 13.81 -4.56
CA LEU A 22 -11.93 14.46 -5.61
C LEU A 22 -10.43 14.36 -5.33
N PHE A 23 -10.01 14.62 -4.09
CA PHE A 23 -8.61 14.51 -3.71
C PHE A 23 -8.13 13.05 -3.76
N GLY A 24 -8.92 12.11 -3.26
CA GLY A 24 -8.66 10.68 -3.33
C GLY A 24 -8.51 10.17 -4.77
N SER A 25 -9.26 10.71 -5.73
CA SER A 25 -9.11 10.35 -7.14
C SER A 25 -7.75 10.79 -7.70
N ALA A 26 -7.27 11.99 -7.33
CA ALA A 26 -5.96 12.50 -7.73
C ALA A 26 -4.83 11.64 -7.12
N ILE A 27 -4.97 11.29 -5.83
CA ILE A 27 -4.03 10.36 -5.17
C ILE A 27 -4.06 8.98 -5.84
N GLY A 28 -5.23 8.45 -6.22
CA GLY A 28 -5.35 7.18 -6.95
C GLY A 28 -4.60 7.19 -8.28
N SER A 29 -4.64 8.31 -9.00
CA SER A 29 -3.87 8.49 -10.22
C SER A 29 -2.36 8.48 -9.94
N PHE A 30 -1.91 9.13 -8.86
CA PHE A 30 -0.51 9.07 -8.42
C PHE A 30 -0.11 7.66 -7.96
N ILE A 31 -0.97 6.95 -7.23
CA ILE A 31 -0.74 5.56 -6.81
C ILE A 31 -0.50 4.67 -8.03
N ASN A 32 -1.25 4.81 -9.11
CA ASN A 32 -1.01 4.07 -10.36
C ASN A 32 0.43 4.27 -10.89
N VAL A 33 0.96 5.50 -10.80
CA VAL A 33 2.34 5.80 -11.19
C VAL A 33 3.34 5.15 -10.22
N ALA A 34 3.12 5.28 -8.92
CA ALA A 34 3.99 4.73 -7.88
C ALA A 34 4.06 3.19 -7.97
N VAL A 35 2.92 2.52 -8.11
CA VAL A 35 2.82 1.06 -8.24
C VAL A 35 3.59 0.54 -9.45
N TYR A 36 3.58 1.27 -10.56
CA TYR A 36 4.34 0.88 -11.75
C TYR A 36 5.84 1.19 -11.63
N ARG A 37 6.20 2.37 -11.10
CA ARG A 37 7.59 2.86 -11.14
C ARG A 37 8.45 2.36 -9.98
N LEU A 38 7.89 2.28 -8.77
CA LEU A 38 8.67 1.94 -7.58
C LEU A 38 9.37 0.57 -7.69
N PRO A 39 8.70 -0.53 -8.11
CA PRO A 39 9.37 -1.82 -8.26
C PRO A 39 10.50 -1.78 -9.33
N ILE A 40 10.31 -1.00 -10.40
CA ILE A 40 11.34 -0.83 -11.43
C ILE A 40 12.54 -0.07 -10.87
N MET A 41 12.31 1.00 -10.11
CA MET A 41 13.38 1.77 -9.46
C MET A 41 14.18 0.88 -8.52
N LEU A 42 13.50 0.17 -7.62
CA LEU A 42 14.14 -0.76 -6.68
C LEU A 42 14.97 -1.84 -7.39
N THR A 43 14.42 -2.41 -8.46
CA THR A 43 15.16 -3.44 -9.22
C THR A 43 16.43 -2.85 -9.86
N ARG A 44 16.38 -1.61 -10.35
CA ARG A 44 17.54 -0.91 -10.91
C ARG A 44 18.60 -0.65 -9.84
N ASP A 45 18.19 -0.15 -8.70
CA ASP A 45 19.08 0.14 -7.57
C ASP A 45 19.76 -1.15 -7.06
N TRP A 46 19.03 -2.26 -6.94
CA TRP A 46 19.60 -3.55 -6.57
C TRP A 46 20.59 -4.08 -7.61
N GLN A 47 20.30 -3.92 -8.89
CA GLN A 47 21.21 -4.29 -9.97
C GLN A 47 22.51 -3.48 -9.92
N GLN A 48 22.42 -2.17 -9.71
CA GLN A 48 23.59 -1.30 -9.58
C GLN A 48 24.42 -1.65 -8.35
N GLN A 49 23.79 -1.80 -7.17
CA GLN A 49 24.48 -2.23 -5.95
C GLN A 49 25.17 -3.57 -6.11
N SER A 50 24.52 -4.53 -6.79
CA SER A 50 25.10 -5.85 -7.06
C SER A 50 26.36 -5.73 -7.94
N LEU A 51 26.37 -4.86 -8.94
CA LEU A 51 27.55 -4.60 -9.76
C LEU A 51 28.68 -3.97 -8.95
N GLU A 52 28.38 -3.01 -8.07
CA GLU A 52 29.36 -2.37 -7.21
C GLU A 52 30.02 -3.37 -6.25
N ILE A 53 29.21 -4.22 -5.61
CA ILE A 53 29.71 -5.31 -4.73
C ILE A 53 30.61 -6.28 -5.51
N LEU A 54 30.22 -6.67 -6.72
CA LEU A 54 31.05 -7.55 -7.57
C LEU A 54 32.34 -6.85 -8.01
N ALA A 55 32.31 -5.53 -8.24
CA ALA A 55 33.48 -4.72 -8.53
C ALA A 55 34.51 -4.80 -7.43
N ASP A 56 34.07 -4.51 -6.22
CA ASP A 56 34.93 -4.49 -5.04
C ASP A 56 35.48 -5.87 -4.71
N ALA A 57 34.64 -6.92 -4.84
CA ALA A 57 35.05 -8.28 -4.53
C ALA A 57 36.05 -8.89 -5.53
N THR A 58 35.97 -8.53 -6.80
CA THR A 58 36.78 -9.18 -7.88
C THR A 58 37.95 -8.36 -8.37
N GLY A 59 37.95 -7.06 -8.16
CA GLY A 59 38.94 -6.13 -8.73
C GLY A 59 38.97 -6.10 -10.27
N LYS A 60 38.02 -6.76 -10.94
CA LYS A 60 37.98 -6.93 -12.42
C LYS A 60 37.03 -5.95 -13.07
N ASN A 61 37.44 -4.70 -13.17
CA ASN A 61 36.62 -3.63 -13.78
C ASN A 61 36.19 -3.92 -15.23
N SER A 62 36.98 -4.71 -15.99
CA SER A 62 36.63 -5.09 -17.37
C SER A 62 35.41 -6.01 -17.48
N LEU A 63 35.28 -6.97 -16.56
CA LEU A 63 34.12 -7.87 -16.51
C LEU A 63 32.86 -7.12 -16.12
N ILE A 64 32.98 -6.22 -15.15
CA ILE A 64 31.88 -5.39 -14.68
C ILE A 64 31.42 -4.41 -15.75
N ALA A 65 32.32 -3.78 -16.46
CA ALA A 65 31.99 -2.94 -17.61
C ALA A 65 31.26 -3.72 -18.72
N ALA A 66 31.60 -5.00 -18.91
CA ALA A 66 30.88 -5.88 -19.84
C ALA A 66 29.47 -6.24 -19.32
N LEU A 67 29.33 -6.56 -18.03
CA LEU A 67 28.03 -6.84 -17.40
C LEU A 67 27.16 -5.59 -17.36
N ALA A 68 27.71 -4.43 -17.04
CA ALA A 68 26.98 -3.16 -17.04
C ALA A 68 26.40 -2.81 -18.42
N LYS A 69 27.08 -3.19 -19.52
CA LYS A 69 26.55 -3.01 -20.88
C LYS A 69 25.36 -3.91 -21.21
N LEU A 70 25.17 -5.01 -20.49
CA LEU A 70 24.01 -5.90 -20.64
C LEU A 70 22.79 -5.38 -19.89
N LEU A 71 22.98 -4.48 -18.93
CA LEU A 71 21.87 -3.83 -18.26
C LEU A 71 21.30 -2.70 -19.14
N PRO A 72 19.99 -2.44 -19.04
CA PRO A 72 19.38 -1.33 -19.77
C PRO A 72 20.09 -0.02 -19.46
N ASN A 73 20.47 0.72 -20.52
CA ASN A 73 21.15 2.00 -20.36
C ASN A 73 20.28 3.01 -19.63
N HIS A 74 20.73 3.52 -18.49
CA HIS A 74 19.95 4.35 -17.58
C HIS A 74 20.30 5.85 -17.72
N GLU A 75 20.58 6.32 -18.95
CA GLU A 75 20.93 7.73 -19.22
C GLU A 75 19.82 8.73 -18.85
N ILE A 76 18.56 8.28 -18.85
CA ILE A 76 17.42 9.12 -18.48
C ILE A 76 17.07 8.87 -17.01
N PRO A 77 16.99 9.92 -16.16
CA PRO A 77 16.55 9.77 -14.79
C PRO A 77 15.13 9.20 -14.75
N PHE A 78 14.99 8.06 -14.06
CA PHE A 78 13.72 7.39 -13.90
C PHE A 78 13.32 7.42 -12.42
N ASN A 79 12.34 8.27 -12.10
CA ASN A 79 11.82 8.45 -10.75
C ASN A 79 10.29 8.63 -10.79
N LEU A 80 9.68 8.92 -9.66
CA LEU A 80 8.22 9.09 -9.58
C LEU A 80 7.69 10.27 -10.41
N VAL A 81 8.53 11.26 -10.73
CA VAL A 81 8.17 12.46 -11.48
C VAL A 81 8.58 12.34 -12.95
N MET A 82 9.78 11.83 -13.22
CA MET A 82 10.34 11.73 -14.57
C MET A 82 10.48 10.27 -15.02
N PRO A 83 10.27 9.99 -16.32
CA PRO A 83 9.73 10.84 -17.38
C PRO A 83 8.24 11.13 -17.21
N ASN A 84 7.71 12.11 -17.95
CA ASN A 84 6.26 12.36 -17.99
C ASN A 84 5.50 11.11 -18.42
N SER A 85 4.21 11.03 -18.08
CA SER A 85 3.35 9.92 -18.47
C SER A 85 3.23 9.86 -20.00
N THR A 86 3.55 8.70 -20.57
CA THR A 86 3.52 8.44 -22.02
C THR A 86 2.68 7.22 -22.34
N CYS A 87 2.18 7.15 -23.55
CA CYS A 87 1.54 5.92 -24.03
C CYS A 87 2.61 4.83 -24.23
N PRO A 88 2.45 3.60 -23.68
CA PRO A 88 3.46 2.56 -23.75
C PRO A 88 3.73 2.04 -25.19
N LEU A 89 2.81 2.27 -26.13
CA LEU A 89 2.98 1.81 -27.51
C LEU A 89 3.51 2.89 -28.46
N CYS A 90 3.00 4.13 -28.37
CA CYS A 90 3.40 5.17 -29.32
C CYS A 90 4.36 6.19 -28.69
N ASN A 91 4.71 6.06 -27.42
CA ASN A 91 5.59 6.93 -26.63
C ASN A 91 5.21 8.43 -26.65
N VAL A 92 4.03 8.78 -27.15
CA VAL A 92 3.54 10.16 -27.12
C VAL A 92 3.13 10.54 -25.70
N GLY A 93 3.55 11.72 -25.24
CA GLY A 93 3.22 12.27 -23.93
C GLY A 93 1.70 12.45 -23.75
N ILE A 94 1.20 12.10 -22.56
CA ILE A 94 -0.21 12.28 -22.21
C ILE A 94 -0.42 13.74 -21.83
N LYS A 95 -1.40 14.40 -22.48
CA LYS A 95 -1.75 15.79 -22.17
C LYS A 95 -2.40 15.88 -20.78
N PRO A 96 -2.18 16.97 -20.00
CA PRO A 96 -2.70 17.09 -18.64
C PRO A 96 -4.20 16.84 -18.51
N TRP A 97 -5.01 17.34 -19.43
CA TRP A 97 -6.47 17.12 -19.42
C TRP A 97 -6.92 15.70 -19.78
N HIS A 98 -6.05 14.91 -20.43
CA HIS A 98 -6.26 13.49 -20.64
C HIS A 98 -5.87 12.64 -19.43
N ASN A 99 -5.13 13.24 -18.48
CA ASN A 99 -4.69 12.62 -17.25
C ASN A 99 -5.54 13.04 -16.03
N ILE A 100 -6.68 13.72 -16.26
CA ILE A 100 -7.65 14.00 -15.18
C ILE A 100 -8.21 12.65 -14.72
N PRO A 101 -8.09 12.32 -13.41
CA PRO A 101 -8.49 11.02 -12.89
C PRO A 101 -9.94 10.70 -13.25
N ILE A 102 -10.19 9.44 -13.62
CA ILE A 102 -11.50 8.90 -14.04
C ILE A 102 -12.01 9.58 -15.31
N VAL A 103 -12.14 10.92 -15.31
CA VAL A 103 -12.73 11.72 -16.39
C VAL A 103 -11.92 11.57 -17.69
N GLY A 104 -10.59 11.60 -17.63
CA GLY A 104 -9.72 11.44 -18.81
C GLY A 104 -9.95 10.11 -19.52
N TYR A 105 -10.16 9.02 -18.78
CA TYR A 105 -10.47 7.71 -19.36
C TYR A 105 -11.78 7.72 -20.14
N PHE A 106 -12.84 8.31 -19.58
CA PHE A 106 -14.16 8.38 -20.23
C PHE A 106 -14.16 9.33 -21.43
N LEU A 107 -13.50 10.50 -21.34
CA LEU A 107 -13.33 11.44 -22.47
C LEU A 107 -12.61 10.78 -23.65
N LEU A 108 -11.62 9.96 -23.38
CA LEU A 108 -10.88 9.21 -24.39
C LEU A 108 -11.58 7.90 -24.81
N LYS A 109 -12.74 7.58 -24.25
CA LYS A 109 -13.48 6.32 -24.48
C LYS A 109 -12.57 5.09 -24.27
N GLY A 110 -11.67 5.16 -23.28
CA GLY A 110 -10.73 4.10 -22.95
C GLY A 110 -9.65 3.83 -24.01
N ARG A 111 -9.32 4.80 -24.86
CA ARG A 111 -8.33 4.65 -25.95
C ARG A 111 -7.34 5.80 -25.99
N CYS A 112 -6.09 5.49 -26.36
CA CYS A 112 -5.08 6.53 -26.57
C CYS A 112 -5.52 7.58 -27.61
N ALA A 113 -5.32 8.86 -27.32
CA ALA A 113 -5.68 9.95 -28.21
C ALA A 113 -4.93 9.90 -29.56
N ASN A 114 -3.71 9.33 -29.57
CA ASN A 114 -2.85 9.28 -30.76
C ASN A 114 -2.98 7.93 -31.52
N CYS A 115 -2.63 6.81 -30.90
CA CYS A 115 -2.59 5.50 -31.58
C CYS A 115 -3.86 4.66 -31.42
N ARG A 116 -4.88 5.14 -30.72
CA ARG A 116 -6.16 4.45 -30.46
C ARG A 116 -6.06 3.12 -29.71
N GLN A 117 -4.88 2.74 -29.21
CA GLN A 117 -4.71 1.57 -28.36
C GLN A 117 -5.57 1.67 -27.11
N THR A 118 -6.11 0.54 -26.65
CA THR A 118 -6.93 0.46 -25.43
C THR A 118 -6.13 0.75 -24.18
N ILE A 119 -6.67 1.62 -23.31
CA ILE A 119 -6.12 1.92 -21.98
C ILE A 119 -6.67 0.87 -21.01
N SER A 120 -5.82 0.31 -20.15
CA SER A 120 -6.24 -0.67 -19.13
C SER A 120 -7.32 -0.08 -18.21
N ARG A 121 -8.38 -0.85 -17.97
CA ARG A 121 -9.45 -0.51 -17.02
C ARG A 121 -8.96 -0.43 -15.57
N ARG A 122 -7.78 -0.98 -15.28
CA ARG A 122 -7.18 -0.92 -13.96
C ARG A 122 -6.96 0.52 -13.49
N TYR A 123 -6.52 1.43 -14.39
CA TYR A 123 -6.28 2.84 -14.05
C TYR A 123 -7.51 3.53 -13.45
N PRO A 124 -8.64 3.63 -14.16
CA PRO A 124 -9.82 4.28 -13.59
C PRO A 124 -10.43 3.51 -12.41
N LEU A 125 -10.25 2.18 -12.32
CA LEU A 125 -10.71 1.40 -11.17
C LEU A 125 -9.92 1.74 -9.90
N VAL A 126 -8.60 1.85 -9.98
CA VAL A 126 -7.77 2.25 -8.82
C VAL A 126 -8.10 3.69 -8.41
N GLU A 127 -8.26 4.61 -9.35
CA GLU A 127 -8.65 6.00 -9.10
C GLU A 127 -10.01 6.08 -8.39
N ALA A 128 -11.01 5.36 -8.90
CA ALA A 128 -12.35 5.32 -8.31
C ALA A 128 -12.37 4.64 -6.93
N ALA A 129 -11.68 3.50 -6.78
CA ALA A 129 -11.59 2.80 -5.50
C ALA A 129 -10.92 3.68 -4.43
N THR A 130 -9.79 4.33 -4.78
CA THR A 130 -9.10 5.26 -3.87
C THR A 130 -9.99 6.44 -3.50
N ALA A 131 -10.71 7.02 -4.46
CA ALA A 131 -11.62 8.13 -4.23
C ALA A 131 -12.76 7.74 -3.27
N ILE A 132 -13.41 6.61 -3.53
CA ILE A 132 -14.53 6.10 -2.71
C ILE A 132 -14.04 5.79 -1.29
N LEU A 133 -12.93 5.05 -1.14
CA LEU A 133 -12.41 4.67 0.17
C LEU A 133 -11.94 5.91 0.95
N THR A 134 -11.35 6.91 0.31
CA THR A 134 -10.98 8.18 0.97
C THR A 134 -12.22 8.91 1.48
N ALA A 135 -13.29 8.96 0.68
CA ALA A 135 -14.56 9.55 1.12
C ALA A 135 -15.17 8.76 2.29
N VAL A 136 -15.14 7.43 2.27
CA VAL A 136 -15.62 6.55 3.35
C VAL A 136 -14.84 6.80 4.64
N VAL A 137 -13.51 6.91 4.59
CA VAL A 137 -12.68 7.23 5.77
C VAL A 137 -13.10 8.57 6.36
N ILE A 138 -13.32 9.61 5.54
CA ILE A 138 -13.76 10.93 6.03
C ILE A 138 -15.20 10.91 6.55
N VAL A 139 -16.08 10.09 5.99
CA VAL A 139 -17.46 9.92 6.53
C VAL A 139 -17.43 9.27 7.90
N ILE A 140 -16.61 8.24 8.12
CA ILE A 140 -16.58 7.47 9.36
C ILE A 140 -15.76 8.17 10.44
N LEU A 141 -14.55 8.62 10.13
CA LEU A 141 -13.61 9.21 11.11
C LEU A 141 -13.75 10.73 11.25
N GLY A 142 -14.50 11.37 10.36
CA GLY A 142 -14.68 12.82 10.30
C GLY A 142 -13.56 13.56 9.57
N PRO A 143 -13.79 14.81 9.15
CA PRO A 143 -12.82 15.68 8.48
C PRO A 143 -11.93 16.42 9.50
N ASN A 144 -11.31 15.68 10.37
CA ASN A 144 -10.40 16.12 11.42
C ASN A 144 -9.02 15.51 11.22
N LEU A 145 -8.10 15.74 12.16
CA LEU A 145 -6.75 15.21 12.07
C LEU A 145 -6.72 13.66 12.06
N HIS A 146 -7.63 13.01 12.80
CA HIS A 146 -7.79 11.56 12.79
C HIS A 146 -8.19 11.03 11.40
N GLY A 147 -9.22 11.63 10.78
CA GLY A 147 -9.63 11.24 9.44
C GLY A 147 -8.57 11.48 8.37
N LEU A 148 -7.83 12.61 8.47
CA LEU A 148 -6.71 12.88 7.57
C LEU A 148 -5.59 11.84 7.74
N ALA A 149 -5.21 11.53 8.98
CA ALA A 149 -4.25 10.48 9.27
C ALA A 149 -4.70 9.12 8.70
N GLY A 150 -5.99 8.77 8.88
CA GLY A 150 -6.59 7.58 8.30
C GLY A 150 -6.49 7.54 6.77
N CYS A 151 -6.68 8.67 6.09
CA CYS A 151 -6.50 8.77 4.64
C CYS A 151 -5.04 8.48 4.22
N PHE A 152 -4.04 9.02 4.95
CA PHE A 152 -2.63 8.73 4.67
C PHE A 152 -2.32 7.24 4.81
N LEU A 153 -2.79 6.61 5.88
CA LEU A 153 -2.64 5.17 6.06
C LEU A 153 -3.33 4.41 4.92
N LEU A 154 -4.57 4.73 4.58
CA LEU A 154 -5.31 4.12 3.48
C LEU A 154 -4.54 4.15 2.16
N TRP A 155 -3.97 5.31 1.79
CA TRP A 155 -3.24 5.46 0.53
C TRP A 155 -1.98 4.60 0.48
N SER A 156 -1.26 4.49 1.60
CA SER A 156 -0.11 3.57 1.70
C SER A 156 -0.54 2.11 1.56
N LEU A 157 -1.65 1.72 2.19
CA LEU A 157 -2.19 0.35 2.10
C LEU A 157 -2.63 -0.01 0.69
N ILE A 158 -3.27 0.91 -0.04
CA ILE A 158 -3.64 0.70 -1.45
C ILE A 158 -2.39 0.51 -2.30
N ALA A 159 -1.38 1.38 -2.14
CA ALA A 159 -0.13 1.27 -2.88
C ALA A 159 0.58 -0.06 -2.61
N LEU A 160 0.76 -0.44 -1.33
CA LEU A 160 1.39 -1.70 -0.93
C LEU A 160 0.61 -2.92 -1.45
N THR A 161 -0.73 -2.89 -1.36
CA THR A 161 -1.59 -3.95 -1.90
C THR A 161 -1.37 -4.18 -3.39
N LEU A 162 -1.33 -3.10 -4.17
CA LEU A 162 -1.17 -3.20 -5.62
C LEU A 162 0.24 -3.61 -6.03
N ILE A 163 1.27 -3.13 -5.32
CA ILE A 163 2.66 -3.53 -5.56
C ILE A 163 2.85 -5.01 -5.21
N ASP A 164 2.36 -5.46 -4.05
CA ASP A 164 2.44 -6.87 -3.67
C ASP A 164 1.66 -7.76 -4.63
N TYR A 165 0.48 -7.29 -5.07
CA TYR A 165 -0.31 -8.01 -6.08
C TYR A 165 0.44 -8.20 -7.40
N ASP A 166 1.22 -7.23 -7.84
CA ASP A 166 1.95 -7.28 -9.11
C ASP A 166 3.29 -8.04 -8.99
N THR A 167 4.06 -7.72 -7.95
CA THR A 167 5.49 -8.07 -7.88
C THR A 167 5.86 -8.96 -6.68
N GLN A 168 4.97 -9.20 -5.74
CA GLN A 168 5.23 -9.86 -4.45
C GLN A 168 6.31 -9.12 -3.63
N LEU A 169 6.40 -7.82 -3.80
CA LEU A 169 7.31 -6.94 -3.04
C LEU A 169 6.48 -6.03 -2.15
N LEU A 170 6.95 -5.82 -0.94
CA LEU A 170 6.48 -4.79 -0.02
C LEU A 170 7.65 -3.83 0.22
N PRO A 171 7.73 -2.71 -0.53
CA PRO A 171 8.87 -1.81 -0.51
C PRO A 171 9.10 -1.18 0.87
N ASP A 172 10.36 -1.23 1.33
CA ASP A 172 10.78 -0.55 2.56
C ASP A 172 10.63 0.97 2.43
N ASP A 173 10.72 1.51 1.22
CA ASP A 173 10.51 2.93 0.90
C ASP A 173 9.10 3.43 1.24
N ILE A 174 8.12 2.52 1.41
CA ILE A 174 6.79 2.86 1.90
C ILE A 174 6.63 2.39 3.35
N THR A 175 6.91 1.12 3.65
CA THR A 175 6.61 0.54 4.96
C THR A 175 7.37 1.23 6.10
N MET A 176 8.67 1.51 5.92
CA MET A 176 9.48 2.10 6.97
C MET A 176 9.16 3.58 7.24
N PRO A 177 9.09 4.48 6.22
CA PRO A 177 8.66 5.85 6.47
C PRO A 177 7.27 5.93 7.10
N PHE A 178 6.32 5.11 6.64
CA PHE A 178 4.97 5.12 7.21
C PHE A 178 4.92 4.56 8.64
N LEU A 179 5.78 3.60 9.00
CA LEU A 179 5.94 3.18 10.39
C LEU A 179 6.35 4.37 11.28
N TRP A 180 7.36 5.12 10.87
CA TRP A 180 7.81 6.30 11.62
C TRP A 180 6.76 7.40 11.65
N VAL A 181 6.06 7.65 10.56
CA VAL A 181 4.95 8.61 10.51
C VAL A 181 3.85 8.21 11.49
N GLY A 182 3.51 6.91 11.59
CA GLY A 182 2.53 6.40 12.55
C GLY A 182 2.94 6.68 14.01
N LEU A 183 4.20 6.42 14.36
CA LEU A 183 4.74 6.74 15.69
C LEU A 183 4.70 8.23 15.97
N VAL A 184 5.09 9.08 15.01
CA VAL A 184 5.07 10.55 15.17
C VAL A 184 3.64 11.08 15.33
N ILE A 185 2.69 10.61 14.55
CA ILE A 185 1.27 11.00 14.66
C ILE A 185 0.73 10.62 16.03
N ASN A 186 1.07 9.44 16.53
CA ASN A 186 0.60 8.95 17.83
C ASN A 186 1.41 9.52 19.01
N TYR A 187 2.58 10.10 18.77
CA TYR A 187 3.22 10.96 19.78
C TYR A 187 2.33 12.16 20.17
N PHE A 188 1.54 12.65 19.22
CA PHE A 188 0.52 13.69 19.46
C PHE A 188 -0.85 13.11 19.84
N GLY A 189 -0.98 11.81 20.03
CA GLY A 189 -2.22 11.16 20.47
C GLY A 189 -3.37 11.25 19.45
N VAL A 190 -3.07 11.20 18.15
CA VAL A 190 -4.09 11.40 17.10
C VAL A 190 -5.00 10.18 16.93
N ILE A 191 -4.45 8.97 16.91
CA ILE A 191 -5.22 7.72 16.73
C ILE A 191 -5.21 6.91 18.03
N THR A 192 -4.02 6.72 18.61
CA THR A 192 -3.83 6.00 19.87
C THR A 192 -2.73 6.66 20.69
N SER A 193 -2.44 6.16 21.90
CA SER A 193 -1.30 6.66 22.68
C SER A 193 0.03 6.24 22.05
N PHE A 194 1.09 7.04 22.27
CA PHE A 194 2.43 6.69 21.79
C PHE A 194 2.92 5.34 22.33
N GLU A 195 2.60 5.04 23.58
CA GLU A 195 2.97 3.76 24.21
C GLU A 195 2.32 2.58 23.48
N ASN A 196 1.02 2.65 23.21
CA ASN A 196 0.30 1.64 22.44
C ASN A 196 0.83 1.51 21.01
N ALA A 197 1.16 2.62 20.36
CA ALA A 197 1.75 2.63 19.02
C ALA A 197 3.13 1.98 18.99
N PHE A 198 3.99 2.30 19.97
CA PHE A 198 5.33 1.72 20.09
C PHE A 198 5.27 0.22 20.30
N TRP A 199 4.48 -0.24 21.29
CA TRP A 199 4.31 -1.68 21.52
C TRP A 199 3.60 -2.36 20.37
N GLY A 200 2.69 -1.66 19.68
CA GLY A 200 2.04 -2.14 18.47
C GLY A 200 3.04 -2.43 17.35
N ALA A 201 4.00 -1.52 17.12
CA ALA A 201 5.06 -1.74 16.15
C ALA A 201 5.95 -2.95 16.52
N CYS A 202 6.37 -3.04 17.78
CA CYS A 202 7.20 -4.14 18.28
C CYS A 202 6.48 -5.48 18.18
N MET A 203 5.26 -5.57 18.70
CA MET A 203 4.46 -6.80 18.70
C MET A 203 4.03 -7.19 17.28
N GLY A 204 3.70 -6.21 16.44
CA GLY A 204 3.38 -6.43 15.03
C GLY A 204 4.52 -7.12 14.29
N TYR A 205 5.76 -6.64 14.45
CA TYR A 205 6.92 -7.28 13.85
C TYR A 205 7.18 -8.66 14.45
N MET A 206 7.30 -8.73 15.79
CA MET A 206 7.74 -9.93 16.50
C MET A 206 6.76 -11.10 16.38
N SER A 207 5.45 -10.85 16.29
CA SER A 207 4.44 -11.90 16.16
C SER A 207 4.64 -12.72 14.87
N LEU A 208 4.68 -12.07 13.72
CA LEU A 208 4.88 -12.77 12.45
C LEU A 208 6.31 -13.30 12.31
N TRP A 209 7.32 -12.58 12.80
CA TRP A 209 8.69 -13.04 12.81
C TRP A 209 8.85 -14.32 13.64
N THR A 210 8.22 -14.42 14.81
CA THR A 210 8.23 -15.63 15.63
C THR A 210 7.59 -16.81 14.90
N VAL A 211 6.42 -16.61 14.31
CA VAL A 211 5.75 -17.64 13.51
C VAL A 211 6.63 -18.09 12.34
N PHE A 212 7.26 -17.14 11.64
CA PHE A 212 8.20 -17.45 10.56
C PHE A 212 9.38 -18.28 11.03
N GLN A 213 10.03 -17.92 12.15
CA GLN A 213 11.18 -18.65 12.68
C GLN A 213 10.79 -20.07 13.12
N LEU A 214 9.66 -20.23 13.80
CA LEU A 214 9.16 -21.52 14.20
C LEU A 214 8.86 -22.40 12.97
N PHE A 215 8.21 -21.84 11.95
CA PHE A 215 7.92 -22.54 10.71
C PHE A 215 9.21 -22.96 9.99
N LYS A 216 10.19 -22.06 9.88
CA LYS A 216 11.50 -22.34 9.28
C LYS A 216 12.27 -23.41 10.05
N LEU A 217 12.22 -23.40 11.37
CA LEU A 217 12.86 -24.40 12.22
C LEU A 217 12.25 -25.79 12.03
N ILE A 218 10.92 -25.89 11.89
CA ILE A 218 10.21 -27.17 11.76
C ILE A 218 10.30 -27.72 10.32
N THR A 219 10.18 -26.85 9.31
CA THR A 219 10.03 -27.28 7.91
C THR A 219 11.29 -27.11 7.06
N GLY A 220 12.27 -26.33 7.53
CA GLY A 220 13.44 -25.92 6.75
C GLY A 220 13.14 -24.95 5.60
N LYS A 221 11.90 -24.47 5.47
CA LYS A 221 11.45 -23.62 4.35
C LYS A 221 11.07 -22.23 4.85
N GLU A 222 11.24 -21.25 3.98
CA GLU A 222 10.75 -19.88 4.23
C GLU A 222 9.29 -19.79 3.80
N GLY A 223 8.37 -19.59 4.76
CA GLY A 223 6.92 -19.62 4.51
C GLY A 223 6.30 -18.27 4.22
N MET A 224 7.03 -17.14 4.49
CA MET A 224 6.50 -15.78 4.41
C MET A 224 7.62 -14.79 4.09
N GLY A 225 7.29 -13.67 3.47
CA GLY A 225 8.24 -12.58 3.19
C GLY A 225 8.50 -11.68 4.40
N TYR A 226 9.70 -11.15 4.51
CA TYR A 226 10.05 -10.18 5.57
C TYR A 226 9.24 -8.87 5.48
N GLY A 227 8.71 -8.55 4.29
CA GLY A 227 7.87 -7.38 4.06
C GLY A 227 6.57 -7.40 4.86
N ASP A 228 5.96 -8.59 5.05
CA ASP A 228 4.73 -8.76 5.82
C ASP A 228 4.92 -8.37 7.30
N PHE A 229 6.09 -8.69 7.89
CA PHE A 229 6.40 -8.33 9.28
C PHE A 229 6.50 -6.82 9.45
N LYS A 230 7.17 -6.14 8.48
CA LYS A 230 7.32 -4.69 8.46
C LYS A 230 5.99 -3.99 8.24
N MET A 231 5.14 -4.55 7.40
CA MET A 231 3.80 -4.03 7.15
C MET A 231 2.92 -4.16 8.39
N LEU A 232 2.96 -5.29 9.11
CA LEU A 232 2.21 -5.44 10.35
C LEU A 232 2.78 -4.54 11.47
N ALA A 233 4.10 -4.35 11.53
CA ALA A 233 4.72 -3.38 12.42
C ALA A 233 4.25 -1.95 12.13
N MET A 234 4.18 -1.58 10.85
CA MET A 234 3.61 -0.30 10.41
C MET A 234 2.17 -0.15 10.88
N LEU A 235 1.31 -1.15 10.65
CA LEU A 235 -0.09 -1.14 11.10
C LEU A 235 -0.18 -1.01 12.63
N GLY A 236 0.63 -1.72 13.39
CA GLY A 236 0.70 -1.61 14.84
C GLY A 236 1.16 -0.23 15.32
N ALA A 237 2.11 0.40 14.61
CA ALA A 237 2.56 1.77 14.89
C ALA A 237 1.44 2.81 14.68
N TRP A 238 0.51 2.57 13.77
CA TRP A 238 -0.63 3.46 13.50
C TRP A 238 -1.80 3.21 14.44
N LEU A 239 -2.16 1.94 14.64
CA LEU A 239 -3.43 1.55 15.25
C LEU A 239 -3.30 1.08 16.71
N GLY A 240 -2.07 0.85 17.18
CA GLY A 240 -1.79 0.41 18.55
C GLY A 240 -1.74 -1.11 18.71
N VAL A 241 -1.20 -1.54 19.86
CA VAL A 241 -0.97 -2.96 20.16
C VAL A 241 -2.27 -3.79 20.26
N GLU A 242 -3.35 -3.18 20.70
CA GLU A 242 -4.64 -3.84 20.89
C GLU A 242 -5.25 -4.34 19.57
N THR A 243 -4.95 -3.66 18.46
CA THR A 243 -5.46 -4.02 17.13
C THR A 243 -4.62 -5.10 16.44
N VAL A 244 -3.38 -5.34 16.86
CA VAL A 244 -2.47 -6.31 16.22
C VAL A 244 -3.06 -7.72 16.17
N PRO A 245 -3.61 -8.29 17.28
CA PRO A 245 -4.26 -9.60 17.23
C PRO A 245 -5.45 -9.65 16.27
N LEU A 246 -6.28 -8.59 16.26
CA LEU A 246 -7.43 -8.49 15.36
C LEU A 246 -6.98 -8.52 13.89
N ILE A 247 -5.94 -7.76 13.54
CA ILE A 247 -5.39 -7.72 12.17
C ILE A 247 -4.86 -9.09 11.76
N ILE A 248 -4.13 -9.79 12.64
CA ILE A 248 -3.60 -11.13 12.37
C ILE A 248 -4.75 -12.12 12.11
N VAL A 249 -5.77 -12.13 12.96
CA VAL A 249 -6.91 -13.04 12.82
C VAL A 249 -7.67 -12.76 11.52
N LEU A 250 -8.03 -11.51 11.26
CA LEU A 250 -8.77 -11.13 10.05
C LEU A 250 -7.99 -11.44 8.77
N SER A 251 -6.69 -11.08 8.72
CA SER A 251 -5.85 -11.34 7.55
C SER A 251 -5.61 -12.82 7.31
N SER A 252 -5.40 -13.60 8.38
CA SER A 252 -5.20 -15.04 8.29
C SER A 252 -6.47 -15.77 7.83
N PHE A 253 -7.63 -15.38 8.40
CA PHE A 253 -8.91 -15.95 7.98
C PHE A 253 -9.24 -15.62 6.53
N ALA A 254 -9.09 -14.36 6.13
CA ALA A 254 -9.31 -13.94 4.74
C ALA A 254 -8.34 -14.64 3.78
N GLY A 255 -7.06 -14.73 4.14
CA GLY A 255 -6.04 -15.44 3.37
C GLY A 255 -6.34 -16.92 3.22
N ALA A 256 -6.76 -17.59 4.31
CA ALA A 256 -7.13 -18.99 4.29
C ALA A 256 -8.40 -19.24 3.45
N ALA A 257 -9.41 -18.40 3.58
CA ALA A 257 -10.66 -18.51 2.83
C ALA A 257 -10.42 -18.33 1.31
N VAL A 258 -9.73 -17.25 0.92
CA VAL A 258 -9.42 -16.98 -0.49
C VAL A 258 -8.46 -18.02 -1.05
N GLY A 259 -7.40 -18.38 -0.31
CA GLY A 259 -6.44 -19.38 -0.72
C GLY A 259 -7.08 -20.76 -0.87
N GLY A 260 -7.93 -21.16 0.06
CA GLY A 260 -8.70 -22.41 -0.01
C GLY A 260 -9.62 -22.44 -1.22
N ALA A 261 -10.38 -21.36 -1.45
CA ALA A 261 -11.24 -21.23 -2.63
C ALA A 261 -10.44 -21.32 -3.95
N MET A 262 -9.27 -20.66 -4.03
CA MET A 262 -8.41 -20.74 -5.21
C MET A 262 -7.89 -22.15 -5.48
N ILE A 263 -7.53 -22.90 -4.43
CA ILE A 263 -7.09 -24.30 -4.55
C ILE A 263 -8.26 -25.18 -5.04
N MET A 264 -9.48 -24.98 -4.51
CA MET A 264 -10.67 -25.68 -4.95
C MET A 264 -11.00 -25.40 -6.43
N LEU A 265 -10.69 -24.20 -6.92
CA LEU A 265 -10.84 -23.81 -8.32
C LEU A 265 -9.68 -24.26 -9.24
N GLY A 266 -8.77 -25.11 -8.74
CA GLY A 266 -7.71 -25.71 -9.53
C GLY A 266 -6.38 -24.94 -9.58
N ARG A 267 -6.18 -23.95 -8.70
CA ARG A 267 -4.87 -23.29 -8.58
C ARG A 267 -3.82 -24.26 -8.04
N ASP A 268 -2.63 -24.20 -8.63
CA ASP A 268 -1.47 -24.96 -8.15
C ASP A 268 -1.13 -24.56 -6.70
N LYS A 269 -1.08 -25.58 -5.82
CA LYS A 269 -0.74 -25.41 -4.39
C LYS A 269 0.70 -24.91 -4.16
N ALA A 270 1.58 -25.07 -5.13
CA ALA A 270 2.97 -24.61 -5.05
C ALA A 270 3.14 -23.09 -5.22
N LYS A 271 2.12 -22.38 -5.75
CA LYS A 271 2.21 -20.94 -5.94
C LYS A 271 1.92 -20.21 -4.63
N PRO A 272 2.85 -19.39 -4.12
CA PRO A 272 2.65 -18.64 -2.89
C PRO A 272 1.45 -17.70 -2.99
N ILE A 273 0.74 -17.53 -1.88
CA ILE A 273 -0.35 -16.58 -1.75
C ILE A 273 0.26 -15.26 -1.26
N LYS A 274 -0.11 -14.16 -1.89
CA LYS A 274 0.31 -12.81 -1.53
C LYS A 274 -0.44 -12.41 -0.26
N PHE A 275 0.28 -12.20 0.85
CA PHE A 275 -0.34 -11.96 2.15
C PHE A 275 -0.60 -10.47 2.42
N GLY A 276 0.20 -9.58 1.82
CA GLY A 276 0.07 -8.12 1.96
C GLY A 276 -1.34 -7.57 1.73
N PRO A 277 -2.07 -7.96 0.66
CA PRO A 277 -3.45 -7.50 0.44
C PRO A 277 -4.40 -7.83 1.59
N PHE A 278 -4.26 -8.98 2.24
CA PHE A 278 -5.10 -9.38 3.38
C PHE A 278 -4.76 -8.57 4.63
N LEU A 279 -3.46 -8.30 4.87
CA LEU A 279 -3.02 -7.39 5.93
C LEU A 279 -3.56 -5.97 5.70
N ALA A 280 -3.52 -5.47 4.47
CA ALA A 280 -4.03 -4.15 4.13
C ALA A 280 -5.54 -4.02 4.40
N VAL A 281 -6.33 -5.00 3.97
CA VAL A 281 -7.78 -5.02 4.21
C VAL A 281 -8.07 -5.13 5.70
N ALA A 282 -7.38 -6.02 6.42
CA ALA A 282 -7.52 -6.17 7.86
C ALA A 282 -7.14 -4.89 8.62
N GLY A 283 -6.05 -4.22 8.20
CA GLY A 283 -5.63 -2.93 8.74
C GLY A 283 -6.65 -1.82 8.49
N LEU A 284 -7.26 -1.77 7.30
CA LEU A 284 -8.33 -0.82 7.00
C LEU A 284 -9.59 -1.09 7.86
N VAL A 285 -9.97 -2.35 8.03
CA VAL A 285 -11.09 -2.73 8.91
C VAL A 285 -10.79 -2.34 10.35
N ALA A 286 -9.56 -2.58 10.83
CA ALA A 286 -9.14 -2.20 12.17
C ALA A 286 -9.08 -0.67 12.35
N LEU A 287 -8.71 0.10 11.32
CA LEU A 287 -8.76 1.57 11.35
C LEU A 287 -10.20 2.10 11.51
N LEU A 288 -11.16 1.50 10.81
CA LEU A 288 -12.53 2.01 10.74
C LEU A 288 -13.42 1.49 11.87
N TRP A 289 -13.22 0.26 12.31
CA TRP A 289 -14.08 -0.45 13.27
C TRP A 289 -13.32 -1.27 14.31
N GLY A 290 -12.02 -0.98 14.52
CA GLY A 290 -11.17 -1.78 15.41
C GLY A 290 -11.68 -1.80 16.85
N ASN A 291 -12.04 -0.65 17.39
CA ASN A 291 -12.54 -0.52 18.76
C ASN A 291 -13.86 -1.28 18.94
N GLU A 292 -14.82 -1.09 18.03
CA GLU A 292 -16.13 -1.75 18.08
C GLU A 292 -16.00 -3.27 17.98
N LEU A 293 -15.09 -3.77 17.14
CA LEU A 293 -14.85 -5.19 16.99
C LEU A 293 -14.17 -5.81 18.22
N ILE A 294 -13.24 -5.09 18.83
CA ILE A 294 -12.56 -5.53 20.06
C ILE A 294 -13.55 -5.53 21.21
N ASP A 295 -14.34 -4.48 21.38
CA ASP A 295 -15.36 -4.38 22.44
C ASP A 295 -16.41 -5.49 22.31
N MET A 296 -16.88 -5.74 21.07
CA MET A 296 -17.82 -6.84 20.81
C MET A 296 -17.22 -8.19 21.20
N TYR A 297 -15.96 -8.43 20.87
CA TYR A 297 -15.27 -9.68 21.23
C TYR A 297 -15.13 -9.81 22.75
N LEU A 298 -14.79 -8.75 23.47
CA LEU A 298 -14.63 -8.76 24.92
C LEU A 298 -15.97 -9.02 25.62
N ILE A 299 -17.05 -8.34 25.20
CA ILE A 299 -18.41 -8.58 25.73
C ILE A 299 -18.80 -10.05 25.54
N PHE A 300 -18.65 -10.59 24.33
CA PHE A 300 -19.00 -11.99 24.06
C PHE A 300 -18.15 -12.99 24.85
N SER A 301 -16.89 -12.66 25.15
CA SER A 301 -15.97 -13.57 25.83
C SER A 301 -16.09 -13.54 27.35
N PHE A 302 -16.57 -12.44 27.93
CA PHE A 302 -16.65 -12.28 29.39
C PHE A 302 -18.08 -12.32 29.94
N ASP A 303 -19.11 -12.14 29.08
CA ASP A 303 -20.53 -12.25 29.45
C ASP A 303 -21.11 -13.65 29.12
N ALA A 304 -20.32 -14.58 28.56
CA ALA A 304 -20.67 -15.98 28.32
C ALA A 304 -20.07 -16.87 29.41
#